data_d5ef445b415c0f4058e65565079a356f
#
_entry.id   d5ef445b415c0f4058e65565079a356f
#
_cell.length_a   1.000
_cell.length_b   1.000
_cell.length_c   1.000
_cell.angle_alpha   90.00
_cell.angle_beta   90.00
_cell.angle_gamma   90.00
#
_symmetry.space_group_name_H-M   'P 1'
#
loop_
_entity.id
_entity.type
_entity.pdbx_description
1 polymer ?
#
loop_
_entity_poly.entity_id
_entity_poly.type
_entity_poly.pdbx_seq_one_letter_code
_entity_poly.pdbx_strand_id
1 'polypeptide(L)'
;MFRRSEKFSTDKTAQELRTKVLPLDQLARTIESVRKSGQRVVLCHGVFDLLHVGHLRHLKAARAFGDLLVVTITGDDFVNKGPGRPAFPSMLRAEMLAELEVVDFVSVVEEASAHPSIRAVKPDFFVKGNEYADPKKDISGKIVTERELVESFGGQLVFTEDITFSSSNLLNRYFNVHDQSAREYLADLRQTDFESQFNRTLDRIEKMRIVVVGETIIDRYVYVDAMGKAAKENIIATLYRDEEVFAGGVIAVANNLAAVCPNVELVTMIGDPAAGDNQEDLIRKNLAPSVDATFVYRPSGPTVQKTRFVEPTYVRKLFEIYHMDDTALPRNVQDSFRGLLSDKLAQADLVVVCDFGHGMIDAGTVDLLQKEAAFLAVNVQSNAGNIGYNLIDKYSRCDFMCVDAMEARLAVRDKHAGLPDIVTRRLPDLVDCRNFIVTHGRSGCYVRKGDGAVCIPSFGGAVVDTVGAGDAFFALSAPCVAAGADCEMAGFVGNVAGAIKIGIVGHRRYLSRFEIQRYVSTLLK
;
A
#
# COMPACT_ATOMS: atom_id res chain seq x y z
N MET A 1 -25.39 -47.20 33.73
CA MET A 1 -24.60 -48.04 32.80
C MET A 1 -24.22 -47.17 31.60
N PHE A 2 -23.19 -46.33 31.74
CA PHE A 2 -22.67 -45.48 30.66
C PHE A 2 -21.38 -46.10 30.14
N ARG A 3 -21.38 -46.46 28.88
CA ARG A 3 -20.21 -47.03 28.19
C ARG A 3 -19.11 -45.98 28.09
N ARG A 4 -17.88 -46.41 28.37
CA ARG A 4 -16.62 -45.68 28.22
C ARG A 4 -16.51 -45.16 26.80
N SER A 5 -16.27 -43.84 26.64
CA SER A 5 -15.81 -43.22 25.44
C SER A 5 -14.41 -43.75 25.11
N GLU A 6 -14.26 -44.35 23.95
CA GLU A 6 -12.95 -44.62 23.36
C GLU A 6 -12.20 -43.30 23.21
N LYS A 7 -11.02 -43.23 23.80
CA LYS A 7 -10.06 -42.15 23.56
C LYS A 7 -9.63 -42.29 22.11
N PHE A 8 -10.10 -41.39 21.27
CA PHE A 8 -9.49 -41.19 19.96
C PHE A 8 -8.02 -40.89 20.17
N SER A 9 -7.17 -41.67 19.54
CA SER A 9 -5.72 -41.51 19.58
C SER A 9 -5.29 -40.27 18.79
N THR A 10 -5.22 -39.13 19.46
CA THR A 10 -4.79 -37.85 18.89
C THR A 10 -3.32 -37.83 18.43
N ASP A 11 -2.49 -38.77 18.90
CA ASP A 11 -1.07 -38.79 18.56
C ASP A 11 -0.74 -39.40 17.18
N LYS A 12 -1.49 -40.41 16.71
CA LYS A 12 -1.29 -40.99 15.38
C LYS A 12 -1.68 -40.01 14.27
N THR A 13 -2.82 -39.34 14.39
CA THR A 13 -3.34 -38.36 13.42
C THR A 13 -2.40 -37.16 13.29
N ALA A 14 -1.86 -36.66 14.39
CA ALA A 14 -0.91 -35.56 14.39
C ALA A 14 0.45 -35.93 13.77
N GLN A 15 0.84 -37.19 13.82
CA GLN A 15 2.09 -37.69 13.24
C GLN A 15 1.94 -37.95 11.74
N GLU A 16 0.79 -38.41 11.28
CA GLU A 16 0.45 -38.57 9.86
C GLU A 16 0.30 -37.22 9.15
N LEU A 17 -0.28 -36.20 9.80
CA LEU A 17 -0.37 -34.83 9.29
C LEU A 17 1.01 -34.19 9.08
N ARG A 18 1.94 -34.39 10.01
CA ARG A 18 3.32 -33.90 9.88
C ARG A 18 4.08 -34.53 8.69
N THR A 19 3.61 -35.64 8.15
CA THR A 19 4.20 -36.27 6.97
C THR A 19 3.76 -35.64 5.65
N LYS A 20 2.59 -34.99 5.59
CA LYS A 20 2.07 -34.35 4.37
C LYS A 20 2.52 -32.89 4.21
N VAL A 21 2.74 -32.14 5.32
CA VAL A 21 3.19 -30.75 5.28
C VAL A 21 4.72 -30.72 5.31
N LEU A 22 5.34 -30.37 4.21
CA LEU A 22 6.78 -30.40 4.04
C LEU A 22 7.35 -29.02 3.70
N PRO A 23 8.55 -28.66 4.19
CA PRO A 23 9.32 -27.56 3.63
C PRO A 23 9.56 -27.77 2.12
N LEU A 24 9.65 -26.69 1.36
CA LEU A 24 9.71 -26.74 -0.11
C LEU A 24 10.90 -27.54 -0.64
N ASP A 25 12.06 -27.48 0.03
CA ASP A 25 13.25 -28.23 -0.32
C ASP A 25 13.10 -29.74 -0.06
N GLN A 26 12.41 -30.11 1.02
CA GLN A 26 12.10 -31.51 1.33
C GLN A 26 11.03 -32.05 0.37
N LEU A 27 10.02 -31.26 0.06
CA LEU A 27 9.01 -31.57 -0.95
C LEU A 27 9.68 -31.87 -2.30
N ALA A 28 10.61 -31.01 -2.77
CA ALA A 28 11.32 -31.21 -4.02
C ALA A 28 12.01 -32.58 -4.10
N ARG A 29 12.72 -32.98 -3.03
CA ARG A 29 13.38 -34.29 -2.92
C ARG A 29 12.39 -35.44 -2.94
N THR A 30 11.28 -35.31 -2.25
CA THR A 30 10.22 -36.34 -2.21
C THR A 30 9.61 -36.52 -3.61
N ILE A 31 9.29 -35.43 -4.29
CA ILE A 31 8.73 -35.46 -5.65
C ILE A 31 9.71 -36.07 -6.66
N GLU A 32 11.01 -35.79 -6.53
CA GLU A 32 12.02 -36.42 -7.40
C GLU A 32 12.05 -37.95 -7.25
N SER A 33 11.85 -38.44 -6.02
CA SER A 33 11.73 -39.88 -5.78
C SER A 33 10.48 -40.50 -6.39
N VAL A 34 9.33 -39.79 -6.25
CA VAL A 34 8.03 -40.20 -6.82
C VAL A 34 8.09 -40.28 -8.36
N ARG A 35 8.74 -39.35 -9.02
CA ARG A 35 8.91 -39.35 -10.49
C ARG A 35 9.68 -40.56 -11.01
N LYS A 36 10.63 -41.07 -10.26
CA LYS A 36 11.38 -42.30 -10.64
C LYS A 36 10.48 -43.53 -10.72
N SER A 37 9.28 -43.48 -10.08
CA SER A 37 8.28 -44.56 -10.19
C SER A 37 7.28 -44.33 -11.34
N GLY A 38 7.44 -43.29 -12.16
CA GLY A 38 6.60 -42.99 -13.33
C GLY A 38 5.26 -42.31 -13.01
N GLN A 39 5.08 -41.83 -11.79
CA GLN A 39 3.83 -41.15 -11.39
C GLN A 39 3.81 -39.70 -11.88
N ARG A 40 2.65 -39.26 -12.36
CA ARG A 40 2.40 -37.90 -12.83
C ARG A 40 2.05 -37.00 -11.65
N VAL A 41 2.72 -35.86 -11.57
CA VAL A 41 2.60 -34.89 -10.47
C VAL A 41 1.76 -33.70 -10.90
N VAL A 42 0.72 -33.41 -10.14
CA VAL A 42 -0.14 -32.24 -10.29
C VAL A 42 0.20 -31.22 -9.22
N LEU A 43 0.29 -29.95 -9.60
CA LEU A 43 0.52 -28.84 -8.69
C LEU A 43 -0.66 -27.86 -8.73
N CYS A 44 -1.18 -27.52 -7.55
CA CYS A 44 -2.02 -26.34 -7.35
C CYS A 44 -1.28 -25.34 -6.48
N HIS A 45 -1.41 -24.04 -6.78
CA HIS A 45 -0.86 -22.97 -5.95
C HIS A 45 -1.91 -21.88 -5.71
N GLY A 46 -2.01 -21.42 -4.46
CA GLY A 46 -2.94 -20.35 -4.08
C GLY A 46 -2.84 -19.95 -2.63
N VAL A 47 -3.70 -19.04 -2.18
CA VAL A 47 -3.75 -18.62 -0.78
C VAL A 47 -4.53 -19.62 0.07
N PHE A 48 -5.64 -20.17 -0.43
CA PHE A 48 -6.53 -21.11 0.27
C PHE A 48 -6.94 -20.63 1.68
N ASP A 49 -7.29 -19.35 1.79
CA ASP A 49 -7.47 -18.67 3.08
C ASP A 49 -8.67 -19.24 3.86
N LEU A 50 -9.83 -19.32 3.23
CA LEU A 50 -11.03 -19.94 3.80
C LEU A 50 -11.42 -21.10 2.90
N LEU A 51 -11.14 -22.33 3.35
CA LEU A 51 -11.53 -23.52 2.57
C LEU A 51 -13.05 -23.63 2.48
N HIS A 52 -13.54 -23.81 1.26
CA HIS A 52 -14.97 -24.00 0.96
C HIS A 52 -15.14 -25.03 -0.15
N VAL A 53 -16.39 -25.40 -0.42
CA VAL A 53 -16.73 -26.46 -1.40
C VAL A 53 -16.12 -26.20 -2.80
N GLY A 54 -15.96 -24.93 -3.22
CA GLY A 54 -15.30 -24.60 -4.49
C GLY A 54 -13.83 -25.03 -4.52
N HIS A 55 -13.07 -24.78 -3.44
CA HIS A 55 -11.69 -25.30 -3.34
C HIS A 55 -11.65 -26.82 -3.38
N LEU A 56 -12.56 -27.50 -2.66
CA LEU A 56 -12.60 -28.95 -2.67
C LEU A 56 -12.88 -29.51 -4.07
N ARG A 57 -13.83 -28.93 -4.81
CA ARG A 57 -14.12 -29.32 -6.20
C ARG A 57 -12.94 -29.09 -7.12
N HIS A 58 -12.31 -27.90 -7.02
CA HIS A 58 -11.09 -27.57 -7.77
C HIS A 58 -9.98 -28.59 -7.52
N LEU A 59 -9.69 -28.92 -6.24
CA LEU A 59 -8.64 -29.89 -5.89
C LEU A 59 -8.99 -31.30 -6.36
N LYS A 60 -10.27 -31.72 -6.29
CA LYS A 60 -10.72 -33.00 -6.87
C LYS A 60 -10.56 -33.05 -8.38
N ALA A 61 -10.93 -31.98 -9.08
CA ALA A 61 -10.75 -31.89 -10.54
C ALA A 61 -9.26 -31.87 -10.89
N ALA A 62 -8.43 -31.15 -10.14
CA ALA A 62 -6.98 -31.13 -10.32
C ALA A 62 -6.36 -32.53 -10.16
N ARG A 63 -6.76 -33.26 -9.10
CA ARG A 63 -6.26 -34.63 -8.83
C ARG A 63 -6.50 -35.60 -9.99
N ALA A 64 -7.54 -35.39 -10.77
CA ALA A 64 -7.87 -36.23 -11.91
C ALA A 64 -6.85 -36.15 -13.07
N PHE A 65 -6.00 -35.12 -13.14
CA PHE A 65 -4.97 -34.99 -14.19
C PHE A 65 -3.74 -35.87 -13.93
N GLY A 66 -3.50 -36.33 -12.67
CA GLY A 66 -2.30 -37.10 -12.36
C GLY A 66 -2.47 -38.05 -11.18
N ASP A 67 -1.37 -38.64 -10.78
CA ASP A 67 -1.32 -39.69 -9.77
C ASP A 67 -0.99 -39.15 -8.37
N LEU A 68 -0.56 -37.88 -8.27
CA LEU A 68 -0.19 -37.22 -7.02
C LEU A 68 -0.52 -35.73 -7.11
N LEU A 69 -1.22 -35.21 -6.07
CA LEU A 69 -1.57 -33.80 -5.98
C LEU A 69 -0.74 -33.10 -4.89
N VAL A 70 0.05 -32.14 -5.32
CA VAL A 70 0.77 -31.21 -4.48
C VAL A 70 0.03 -29.88 -4.41
N VAL A 71 -0.17 -29.36 -3.21
CA VAL A 71 -0.73 -28.01 -3.02
C VAL A 71 0.31 -27.14 -2.35
N THR A 72 0.66 -26.01 -2.95
CA THR A 72 1.51 -25.02 -2.31
C THR A 72 0.69 -23.76 -1.98
N ILE A 73 0.97 -23.18 -0.80
CA ILE A 73 0.24 -22.02 -0.31
C ILE A 73 1.16 -20.81 -0.13
N THR A 74 0.64 -19.64 -0.43
CA THR A 74 1.32 -18.36 -0.19
C THR A 74 1.46 -18.11 1.32
N GLY A 75 2.67 -17.80 1.81
CA GLY A 75 2.95 -17.38 3.19
C GLY A 75 2.20 -16.11 3.57
N ASP A 76 2.02 -15.88 4.86
CA ASP A 76 1.11 -14.82 5.36
C ASP A 76 1.53 -13.42 4.91
N ASP A 77 2.80 -13.11 4.98
CA ASP A 77 3.37 -11.80 4.61
C ASP A 77 3.26 -11.49 3.11
N PHE A 78 2.97 -12.50 2.28
CA PHE A 78 2.85 -12.39 0.83
C PHE A 78 1.40 -12.42 0.33
N VAL A 79 0.41 -12.44 1.24
CA VAL A 79 -1.01 -12.44 0.90
C VAL A 79 -1.54 -11.03 0.70
N ASN A 80 -1.60 -10.56 -0.54
CA ASN A 80 -2.09 -9.24 -0.92
C ASN A 80 -3.59 -9.28 -1.31
N LYS A 81 -4.49 -9.54 -0.33
CA LYS A 81 -5.94 -9.67 -0.59
C LYS A 81 -6.81 -8.67 0.17
N GLY A 82 -6.21 -7.64 0.77
CA GLY A 82 -6.94 -6.61 1.52
C GLY A 82 -7.05 -6.90 3.02
N PRO A 83 -7.79 -6.07 3.76
CA PRO A 83 -7.82 -6.11 5.21
C PRO A 83 -8.36 -7.43 5.75
N GLY A 84 -7.80 -7.89 6.88
CA GLY A 84 -8.20 -9.14 7.52
C GLY A 84 -7.83 -10.40 6.73
N ARG A 85 -6.85 -10.31 5.82
CA ARG A 85 -6.36 -11.43 5.01
C ARG A 85 -4.86 -11.68 5.22
N PRO A 86 -4.46 -12.95 5.37
CA PRO A 86 -5.33 -14.13 5.45
C PRO A 86 -6.10 -14.18 6.78
N ALA A 87 -7.30 -14.79 6.80
CA ALA A 87 -8.07 -15.01 8.02
C ALA A 87 -7.45 -16.10 8.90
N PHE A 88 -6.76 -17.07 8.27
CA PHE A 88 -6.04 -18.14 8.96
C PHE A 88 -4.54 -18.08 8.65
N PRO A 89 -3.67 -18.18 9.68
CA PRO A 89 -2.22 -18.31 9.48
C PRO A 89 -1.85 -19.47 8.54
N SER A 90 -0.74 -19.33 7.82
CA SER A 90 -0.29 -20.29 6.81
C SER A 90 -0.24 -21.73 7.30
N MET A 91 0.23 -21.97 8.54
CA MET A 91 0.28 -23.32 9.10
C MET A 91 -1.10 -23.95 9.26
N LEU A 92 -2.11 -23.19 9.75
CA LEU A 92 -3.48 -23.71 9.87
C LEU A 92 -4.11 -23.98 8.49
N ARG A 93 -3.79 -23.13 7.50
CA ARG A 93 -4.24 -23.35 6.11
C ARG A 93 -3.60 -24.61 5.52
N ALA A 94 -2.31 -24.85 5.81
CA ALA A 94 -1.60 -26.05 5.39
C ALA A 94 -2.17 -27.32 6.05
N GLU A 95 -2.45 -27.28 7.33
CA GLU A 95 -3.06 -28.39 8.06
C GLU A 95 -4.45 -28.74 7.49
N MET A 96 -5.33 -27.75 7.28
CA MET A 96 -6.65 -27.99 6.69
C MET A 96 -6.57 -28.61 5.28
N LEU A 97 -5.58 -28.24 4.46
CA LEU A 97 -5.37 -28.84 3.14
C LEU A 97 -4.83 -30.26 3.24
N ALA A 98 -3.90 -30.52 4.18
CA ALA A 98 -3.32 -31.83 4.40
C ALA A 98 -4.34 -32.87 4.88
N GLU A 99 -5.42 -32.43 5.58
CA GLU A 99 -6.53 -33.30 5.99
C GLU A 99 -7.42 -33.74 4.81
N LEU A 100 -7.32 -33.09 3.65
CA LEU A 100 -8.06 -33.51 2.49
C LEU A 100 -7.46 -34.79 1.89
N GLU A 101 -8.27 -35.84 1.73
CA GLU A 101 -7.86 -37.13 1.15
C GLU A 101 -7.24 -36.98 -0.25
N VAL A 102 -7.72 -36.01 -1.03
CA VAL A 102 -7.26 -35.75 -2.40
C VAL A 102 -5.89 -35.07 -2.49
N VAL A 103 -5.36 -34.57 -1.37
CA VAL A 103 -4.07 -33.87 -1.30
C VAL A 103 -3.02 -34.79 -0.71
N ASP A 104 -1.93 -34.99 -1.44
CA ASP A 104 -0.82 -35.85 -1.02
C ASP A 104 0.24 -35.07 -0.25
N PHE A 105 0.59 -33.86 -0.73
CA PHE A 105 1.58 -32.99 -0.05
C PHE A 105 1.15 -31.53 -0.07
N VAL A 106 1.57 -30.81 1.00
CA VAL A 106 1.38 -29.36 1.15
C VAL A 106 2.70 -28.71 1.48
N SER A 107 2.96 -27.50 0.95
CA SER A 107 4.10 -26.68 1.34
C SER A 107 3.73 -25.21 1.42
N VAL A 108 4.29 -24.49 2.39
CA VAL A 108 4.20 -23.03 2.50
C VAL A 108 5.35 -22.41 1.71
N VAL A 109 5.05 -21.35 0.94
CA VAL A 109 6.00 -20.65 0.08
C VAL A 109 6.03 -19.18 0.45
N GLU A 110 7.17 -18.69 0.88
CA GLU A 110 7.40 -17.30 1.27
C GLU A 110 7.64 -16.42 0.02
N GLU A 111 6.68 -16.46 -0.91
CA GLU A 111 6.65 -15.65 -2.12
C GLU A 111 5.22 -15.52 -2.64
N ALA A 112 4.92 -14.36 -3.28
CA ALA A 112 3.60 -14.08 -3.84
C ALA A 112 3.33 -14.77 -5.21
N SER A 113 4.30 -15.52 -5.76
CA SER A 113 4.20 -16.20 -7.06
C SER A 113 4.34 -17.71 -6.92
N ALA A 114 3.85 -18.47 -7.91
CA ALA A 114 4.04 -19.92 -7.96
C ALA A 114 5.41 -20.35 -8.50
N HIS A 115 6.28 -19.42 -8.92
CA HIS A 115 7.56 -19.75 -9.53
C HIS A 115 8.45 -20.66 -8.68
N PRO A 116 8.65 -20.43 -7.36
CA PRO A 116 9.43 -21.35 -6.52
C PRO A 116 8.83 -22.74 -6.47
N SER A 117 7.49 -22.82 -6.36
CA SER A 117 6.77 -24.10 -6.36
C SER A 117 6.96 -24.88 -7.66
N ILE A 118 6.83 -24.19 -8.79
CA ILE A 118 6.99 -24.80 -10.12
C ILE A 118 8.42 -25.31 -10.32
N ARG A 119 9.44 -24.52 -9.90
CA ARG A 119 10.85 -24.95 -9.98
C ARG A 119 11.15 -26.14 -9.08
N ALA A 120 10.59 -26.18 -7.87
CA ALA A 120 10.81 -27.26 -6.92
C ALA A 120 10.10 -28.55 -7.31
N VAL A 121 8.83 -28.44 -7.75
CA VAL A 121 7.98 -29.58 -8.06
C VAL A 121 8.13 -30.03 -9.51
N LYS A 122 8.40 -29.14 -10.47
CA LYS A 122 8.44 -29.40 -11.92
C LYS A 122 7.22 -30.21 -12.36
N PRO A 123 5.98 -29.75 -12.15
CA PRO A 123 4.77 -30.53 -12.30
C PRO A 123 4.52 -30.96 -13.75
N ASP A 124 3.89 -32.13 -13.94
CA ASP A 124 3.36 -32.54 -15.24
C ASP A 124 2.14 -31.69 -15.59
N PHE A 125 1.33 -31.36 -14.57
CA PHE A 125 0.18 -30.46 -14.72
C PHE A 125 0.20 -29.38 -13.62
N PHE A 126 0.20 -28.12 -14.04
CA PHE A 126 -0.04 -27.00 -13.15
C PHE A 126 -1.49 -26.56 -13.33
N VAL A 127 -2.29 -26.67 -12.26
CA VAL A 127 -3.74 -26.49 -12.35
C VAL A 127 -4.17 -25.20 -11.67
N LYS A 128 -4.91 -24.39 -12.38
CA LYS A 128 -5.49 -23.12 -11.93
C LYS A 128 -7.02 -23.11 -12.07
N GLY A 129 -7.70 -22.23 -11.37
CA GLY A 129 -9.13 -21.99 -11.57
C GLY A 129 -9.40 -21.29 -12.91
N ASN A 130 -10.63 -21.42 -13.41
CA ASN A 130 -11.02 -20.85 -14.71
C ASN A 130 -10.94 -19.31 -14.75
N GLU A 131 -10.95 -18.65 -13.60
CA GLU A 131 -10.77 -17.20 -13.50
C GLU A 131 -9.41 -16.69 -14.05
N TYR A 132 -8.43 -17.60 -14.21
CA TYR A 132 -7.12 -17.33 -14.79
C TYR A 132 -6.99 -17.75 -16.26
N ALA A 133 -8.05 -18.30 -16.87
CA ALA A 133 -8.01 -18.77 -18.25
C ALA A 133 -7.86 -17.64 -19.29
N ASP A 134 -8.37 -16.45 -18.98
CA ASP A 134 -8.19 -15.25 -19.79
C ASP A 134 -7.00 -14.43 -19.26
N PRO A 135 -5.84 -14.40 -19.94
CA PRO A 135 -4.68 -13.64 -19.50
C PRO A 135 -4.93 -12.13 -19.34
N LYS A 136 -5.93 -11.58 -20.06
CA LYS A 136 -6.32 -10.16 -19.95
C LYS A 136 -7.03 -9.85 -18.63
N LYS A 137 -7.57 -10.84 -17.96
CA LYS A 137 -8.23 -10.73 -16.66
C LYS A 137 -7.29 -11.07 -15.49
N ASP A 138 -6.10 -11.58 -15.78
CA ASP A 138 -5.08 -11.81 -14.74
C ASP A 138 -4.40 -10.51 -14.34
N ILE A 139 -4.95 -9.86 -13.31
CA ILE A 139 -4.42 -8.63 -12.71
C ILE A 139 -2.93 -8.79 -12.28
N SER A 140 -2.51 -10.03 -11.95
CA SER A 140 -1.13 -10.29 -11.54
C SER A 140 -0.13 -10.31 -12.70
N GLY A 141 -0.58 -10.54 -13.93
CA GLY A 141 0.26 -10.75 -15.10
C GLY A 141 1.16 -11.99 -15.04
N LYS A 142 1.00 -12.82 -13.99
CA LYS A 142 1.92 -13.94 -13.70
C LYS A 142 1.58 -15.20 -14.47
N ILE A 143 0.34 -15.36 -14.94
CA ILE A 143 -0.11 -16.58 -15.59
C ILE A 143 0.71 -16.92 -16.84
N VAL A 144 1.18 -15.90 -17.57
CA VAL A 144 2.01 -16.07 -18.78
C VAL A 144 3.38 -16.62 -18.39
N THR A 145 4.05 -15.99 -17.43
CA THR A 145 5.39 -16.43 -16.97
C THR A 145 5.35 -17.76 -16.21
N GLU A 146 4.27 -18.04 -15.47
CA GLU A 146 4.04 -19.32 -14.83
C GLU A 146 3.84 -20.43 -15.88
N ARG A 147 3.11 -20.16 -16.97
CA ARG A 147 2.94 -21.08 -18.12
C ARG A 147 4.29 -21.39 -18.76
N GLU A 148 5.03 -20.36 -19.16
CA GLU A 148 6.34 -20.51 -19.80
C GLU A 148 7.29 -21.35 -18.92
N LEU A 149 7.27 -21.11 -17.61
CA LEU A 149 8.11 -21.87 -16.68
C LEU A 149 7.69 -23.33 -16.58
N VAL A 150 6.41 -23.64 -16.52
CA VAL A 150 5.89 -25.03 -16.49
C VAL A 150 6.26 -25.75 -17.78
N GLU A 151 6.02 -25.11 -18.93
CA GLU A 151 6.33 -25.67 -20.25
C GLU A 151 7.84 -25.90 -20.45
N SER A 152 8.69 -25.06 -19.86
CA SER A 152 10.15 -25.25 -19.89
C SER A 152 10.63 -26.54 -19.18
N PHE A 153 9.81 -27.08 -18.28
CA PHE A 153 10.05 -28.38 -17.63
C PHE A 153 9.29 -29.54 -18.28
N GLY A 154 8.57 -29.30 -19.41
CA GLY A 154 7.79 -30.30 -20.11
C GLY A 154 6.38 -30.54 -19.54
N GLY A 155 5.94 -29.73 -18.57
CA GLY A 155 4.60 -29.77 -18.01
C GLY A 155 3.60 -28.94 -18.80
N GLN A 156 2.34 -28.94 -18.37
CA GLN A 156 1.24 -28.20 -18.96
C GLN A 156 0.47 -27.38 -17.93
N LEU A 157 0.10 -26.13 -18.28
CA LEU A 157 -0.88 -25.34 -17.53
C LEU A 157 -2.30 -25.72 -17.98
N VAL A 158 -3.15 -26.12 -17.04
CA VAL A 158 -4.55 -26.50 -17.27
C VAL A 158 -5.49 -25.75 -16.34
N PHE A 159 -6.76 -25.62 -16.73
CA PHE A 159 -7.78 -24.90 -15.96
C PHE A 159 -8.94 -25.84 -15.60
N THR A 160 -9.51 -25.64 -14.41
CA THR A 160 -10.70 -26.38 -13.96
C THR A 160 -11.96 -25.57 -14.24
N GLU A 161 -13.02 -26.21 -14.71
CA GLU A 161 -14.31 -25.60 -15.06
C GLU A 161 -15.28 -25.56 -13.85
N ASP A 162 -14.93 -24.99 -12.72
CA ASP A 162 -15.85 -25.00 -11.58
C ASP A 162 -16.46 -23.64 -11.25
N ILE A 163 -17.65 -23.68 -10.62
CA ILE A 163 -18.43 -22.52 -10.19
C ILE A 163 -17.58 -21.69 -9.22
N THR A 164 -17.33 -20.44 -9.57
CA THR A 164 -16.55 -19.47 -8.80
C THR A 164 -17.20 -19.07 -7.47
N PHE A 165 -16.99 -19.88 -6.42
CA PHE A 165 -17.15 -19.39 -5.06
C PHE A 165 -15.82 -18.75 -4.64
N SER A 166 -15.79 -17.43 -4.50
CA SER A 166 -14.59 -16.72 -4.01
C SER A 166 -14.62 -16.67 -2.50
N SER A 167 -13.52 -17.11 -1.83
CA SER A 167 -13.33 -16.90 -0.38
C SER A 167 -13.50 -15.42 0.00
N SER A 168 -13.12 -14.50 -0.90
CA SER A 168 -13.31 -13.06 -0.72
C SER A 168 -14.80 -12.70 -0.62
N ASN A 169 -15.65 -13.23 -1.47
CA ASN A 169 -17.10 -13.00 -1.40
C ASN A 169 -17.70 -13.54 -0.11
N LEU A 170 -17.27 -14.73 0.33
CA LEU A 170 -17.75 -15.31 1.58
C LEU A 170 -17.32 -14.47 2.79
N LEU A 171 -16.06 -14.03 2.83
CA LEU A 171 -15.57 -13.21 3.93
C LEU A 171 -16.25 -11.83 3.94
N ASN A 172 -16.37 -11.17 2.80
CA ASN A 172 -17.06 -9.87 2.71
C ASN A 172 -18.56 -9.96 3.07
N ARG A 173 -19.20 -11.10 2.76
CA ARG A 173 -20.64 -11.28 2.98
C ARG A 173 -21.00 -11.76 4.37
N TYR A 174 -20.19 -12.62 4.97
CA TYR A 174 -20.53 -13.33 6.22
C TYR A 174 -19.64 -12.96 7.41
N PHE A 175 -18.49 -12.32 7.18
CA PHE A 175 -17.62 -11.82 8.24
C PHE A 175 -17.64 -10.30 8.22
N ASN A 176 -17.88 -9.68 9.37
CA ASN A 176 -17.93 -8.22 9.51
C ASN A 176 -16.51 -7.59 9.45
N VAL A 177 -15.83 -7.74 8.32
CA VAL A 177 -14.48 -7.16 8.10
C VAL A 177 -14.55 -5.62 8.07
N HIS A 178 -15.68 -5.07 7.63
CA HIS A 178 -15.92 -3.62 7.53
C HIS A 178 -17.08 -3.21 8.44
N ASP A 179 -17.06 -1.98 8.92
CA ASP A 179 -18.19 -1.39 9.63
C ASP A 179 -19.42 -1.24 8.71
N GLN A 180 -20.56 -0.87 9.28
CA GLN A 180 -21.82 -0.80 8.55
C GLN A 180 -21.76 0.24 7.45
N SER A 181 -21.16 1.41 7.70
CA SER A 181 -21.08 2.50 6.73
C SER A 181 -20.24 2.11 5.50
N ALA A 182 -19.14 1.41 5.71
CA ALA A 182 -18.29 0.90 4.63
C ALA A 182 -19.00 -0.19 3.81
N ARG A 183 -19.78 -1.07 4.47
CA ARG A 183 -20.55 -2.11 3.76
C ARG A 183 -21.66 -1.52 2.88
N GLU A 184 -22.40 -0.54 3.39
CA GLU A 184 -23.44 0.16 2.64
C GLU A 184 -22.84 0.90 1.44
N TYR A 185 -21.77 1.68 1.64
CA TYR A 185 -21.05 2.38 0.59
C TYR A 185 -20.54 1.43 -0.51
N LEU A 186 -19.92 0.32 -0.12
CA LEU A 186 -19.43 -0.68 -1.09
C LEU A 186 -20.56 -1.41 -1.83
N ALA A 187 -21.71 -1.62 -1.18
CA ALA A 187 -22.88 -2.24 -1.81
C ALA A 187 -23.43 -1.36 -2.94
N ASP A 188 -23.50 -0.05 -2.73
CA ASP A 188 -23.91 0.91 -3.75
C ASP A 188 -22.90 0.97 -4.91
N LEU A 189 -21.61 0.99 -4.58
CA LEU A 189 -20.54 1.07 -5.56
C LEU A 189 -20.49 -0.15 -6.51
N ARG A 190 -20.79 -1.36 -5.97
CA ARG A 190 -20.89 -2.62 -6.74
C ARG A 190 -21.98 -2.61 -7.81
N GLN A 191 -22.99 -1.75 -7.69
CA GLN A 191 -24.07 -1.63 -8.69
C GLN A 191 -23.66 -0.75 -9.89
N THR A 192 -22.50 -0.12 -9.83
CA THR A 192 -21.97 0.77 -10.86
C THR A 192 -20.84 0.11 -11.66
N ASP A 193 -20.42 0.77 -12.75
CA ASP A 193 -19.24 0.36 -13.54
C ASP A 193 -17.91 0.87 -12.93
N PHE A 194 -17.84 0.98 -11.60
CA PHE A 194 -16.73 1.62 -10.91
C PHE A 194 -15.38 0.95 -11.18
N GLU A 195 -15.29 -0.38 -11.12
CA GLU A 195 -14.03 -1.10 -11.32
C GLU A 195 -13.46 -0.89 -12.72
N SER A 196 -14.32 -0.87 -13.75
CA SER A 196 -13.89 -0.57 -15.13
C SER A 196 -13.46 0.89 -15.28
N GLN A 197 -14.18 1.84 -14.64
CA GLN A 197 -13.81 3.25 -14.64
C GLN A 197 -12.46 3.48 -13.93
N PHE A 198 -12.25 2.84 -12.80
CA PHE A 198 -10.99 2.87 -12.06
C PHE A 198 -9.82 2.36 -12.92
N ASN A 199 -9.96 1.22 -13.60
CA ASN A 199 -8.91 0.69 -14.47
C ASN A 199 -8.61 1.64 -15.64
N ARG A 200 -9.63 2.22 -16.28
CA ARG A 200 -9.43 3.24 -17.33
C ARG A 200 -8.73 4.50 -16.80
N THR A 201 -8.99 4.88 -15.55
CA THR A 201 -8.31 6.01 -14.90
C THR A 201 -6.84 5.69 -14.67
N LEU A 202 -6.49 4.50 -14.20
CA LEU A 202 -5.10 4.05 -14.08
C LEU A 202 -4.35 4.06 -15.42
N ASP A 203 -5.01 3.64 -16.52
CA ASP A 203 -4.42 3.64 -17.87
C ASP A 203 -4.17 5.05 -18.41
N ARG A 204 -4.93 6.06 -17.96
CA ARG A 204 -4.67 7.48 -18.26
C ARG A 204 -3.51 8.00 -17.42
N ILE A 205 -3.48 7.70 -16.13
CA ILE A 205 -2.41 8.11 -15.20
C ILE A 205 -1.06 7.59 -15.67
N GLU A 206 -0.98 6.36 -16.16
CA GLU A 206 0.25 5.74 -16.66
C GLU A 206 0.94 6.54 -17.78
N LYS A 207 0.17 7.33 -18.52
CA LYS A 207 0.65 8.13 -19.67
C LYS A 207 1.04 9.56 -19.30
N MET A 208 0.76 9.99 -18.07
CA MET A 208 1.03 11.36 -17.61
C MET A 208 2.51 11.59 -17.38
N ARG A 209 2.92 12.86 -17.45
CA ARG A 209 4.17 13.38 -16.90
C ARG A 209 3.86 14.09 -15.61
N ILE A 210 4.37 13.59 -14.51
CA ILE A 210 4.09 14.10 -13.17
C ILE A 210 5.33 14.74 -12.59
N VAL A 211 5.25 16.00 -12.21
CA VAL A 211 6.29 16.70 -11.44
C VAL A 211 5.86 16.76 -9.98
N VAL A 212 6.69 16.25 -9.10
CA VAL A 212 6.47 16.26 -7.64
C VAL A 212 7.43 17.25 -7.00
N VAL A 213 6.90 18.17 -6.21
CA VAL A 213 7.67 19.25 -5.57
C VAL A 213 7.39 19.25 -4.06
N GLY A 214 8.44 19.34 -3.26
CA GLY A 214 8.29 19.45 -1.80
C GLY A 214 9.56 19.10 -1.04
N GLU A 215 9.48 19.15 0.28
CA GLU A 215 10.65 18.92 1.12
C GLU A 215 10.86 17.43 1.40
N THR A 216 12.12 16.99 1.28
CA THR A 216 12.56 15.68 1.77
C THR A 216 12.56 15.65 3.29
N ILE A 217 12.06 14.58 3.87
CA ILE A 217 12.11 14.29 5.30
C ILE A 217 12.77 12.94 5.50
N ILE A 218 13.85 12.89 6.28
CA ILE A 218 14.45 11.64 6.73
C ILE A 218 13.75 11.21 8.02
N ASP A 219 13.04 10.09 7.98
CA ASP A 219 12.40 9.48 9.14
C ASP A 219 13.33 8.43 9.76
N ARG A 220 13.85 8.70 10.94
CA ARG A 220 14.69 7.76 11.70
C ARG A 220 13.90 7.16 12.84
N TYR A 221 13.71 5.86 12.85
CA TYR A 221 13.08 5.11 13.93
C TYR A 221 14.17 4.48 14.79
N VAL A 222 14.25 4.92 16.05
CA VAL A 222 15.14 4.35 17.05
C VAL A 222 14.31 3.46 17.97
N TYR A 223 14.50 2.17 17.85
CA TYR A 223 13.78 1.19 18.66
C TYR A 223 14.40 1.10 20.05
N VAL A 224 13.55 1.23 21.06
CA VAL A 224 13.97 1.30 22.47
C VAL A 224 13.02 0.53 23.39
N ASP A 225 13.60 -0.06 24.43
CA ASP A 225 12.81 -0.60 25.55
C ASP A 225 12.71 0.42 26.67
N ALA A 226 11.52 0.70 27.15
CA ALA A 226 11.31 1.58 28.29
C ALA A 226 11.77 0.89 29.59
N MET A 227 12.77 1.44 30.26
CA MET A 227 13.30 0.92 31.52
C MET A 227 12.59 1.48 32.76
N GLY A 228 11.71 2.47 32.56
CA GLY A 228 11.02 3.15 33.63
C GLY A 228 11.64 4.53 33.96
N LYS A 229 11.26 5.08 35.12
CA LYS A 229 11.71 6.39 35.57
C LYS A 229 13.18 6.36 36.02
N ALA A 230 13.97 7.32 35.54
CA ALA A 230 15.34 7.50 36.03
C ALA A 230 15.38 7.84 37.54
N ALA A 231 16.38 7.33 38.25
CA ALA A 231 16.47 7.45 39.71
C ALA A 231 16.66 8.91 40.19
N LYS A 232 17.36 9.72 39.38
CA LYS A 232 17.75 11.08 39.78
C LYS A 232 16.87 12.19 39.21
N GLU A 233 16.15 11.89 38.09
CA GLU A 233 15.35 12.89 37.39
C GLU A 233 14.00 12.35 36.96
N ASN A 234 13.05 13.23 36.70
CA ASN A 234 11.69 12.82 36.28
C ASN A 234 11.61 12.61 34.77
N ILE A 235 12.48 11.74 34.26
CA ILE A 235 12.54 11.34 32.84
C ILE A 235 12.40 9.83 32.72
N ILE A 236 11.99 9.39 31.53
CA ILE A 236 11.94 7.95 31.18
C ILE A 236 13.31 7.55 30.64
N ALA A 237 13.95 6.58 31.30
CA ALA A 237 15.15 5.94 30.78
C ALA A 237 14.75 4.86 29.77
N THR A 238 15.48 4.80 28.64
CA THR A 238 15.24 3.82 27.58
C THR A 238 16.53 3.12 27.21
N LEU A 239 16.43 1.84 26.84
CA LEU A 239 17.57 1.05 26.33
C LEU A 239 17.45 0.96 24.80
N TYR A 240 18.49 1.42 24.11
CA TYR A 240 18.61 1.26 22.66
C TYR A 240 18.61 -0.23 22.23
N ARG A 241 17.89 -0.53 21.16
CA ARG A 241 17.84 -1.87 20.57
C ARG A 241 18.36 -1.89 19.15
N ASP A 242 17.77 -1.08 18.28
CA ASP A 242 18.05 -1.05 16.85
C ASP A 242 17.59 0.27 16.25
N GLU A 243 17.87 0.51 14.98
CA GLU A 243 17.33 1.66 14.26
C GLU A 243 17.10 1.38 12.79
N GLU A 244 16.13 2.09 12.22
CA GLU A 244 15.86 2.12 10.78
C GLU A 244 15.76 3.55 10.29
N VAL A 245 16.24 3.80 9.08
CA VAL A 245 16.20 5.11 8.45
C VAL A 245 15.46 5.03 7.13
N PHE A 246 14.47 5.90 6.96
CA PHE A 246 13.61 5.93 5.79
C PHE A 246 13.69 7.28 5.09
N ALA A 247 13.58 7.27 3.76
CA ALA A 247 13.34 8.48 2.97
C ALA A 247 11.82 8.73 2.88
N GLY A 248 11.34 9.71 3.64
CA GLY A 248 9.94 10.10 3.75
C GLY A 248 9.64 11.46 3.11
N GLY A 249 8.56 12.10 3.56
CA GLY A 249 8.09 13.34 3.01
C GLY A 249 7.77 13.22 1.51
N VAL A 250 8.24 14.14 0.69
CA VAL A 250 7.98 14.13 -0.75
C VAL A 250 8.51 12.88 -1.46
N ILE A 251 9.56 12.22 -0.92
CA ILE A 251 10.10 10.96 -1.47
C ILE A 251 9.05 9.85 -1.41
N ALA A 252 8.34 9.75 -0.29
CA ALA A 252 7.28 8.76 -0.13
C ALA A 252 6.14 8.99 -1.13
N VAL A 253 5.77 10.24 -1.39
CA VAL A 253 4.76 10.60 -2.40
C VAL A 253 5.24 10.22 -3.80
N ALA A 254 6.47 10.59 -4.19
CA ALA A 254 7.05 10.26 -5.50
C ALA A 254 7.11 8.74 -5.74
N ASN A 255 7.56 7.97 -4.74
CA ASN A 255 7.60 6.52 -4.82
C ASN A 255 6.21 5.88 -4.97
N ASN A 256 5.20 6.38 -4.26
CA ASN A 256 3.83 5.88 -4.40
C ASN A 256 3.20 6.26 -5.75
N LEU A 257 3.52 7.43 -6.30
CA LEU A 257 3.13 7.82 -7.66
C LEU A 257 3.78 6.92 -8.72
N ALA A 258 5.04 6.56 -8.53
CA ALA A 258 5.76 5.64 -9.41
C ALA A 258 5.11 4.25 -9.51
N ALA A 259 4.29 3.87 -8.55
CA ALA A 259 3.49 2.63 -8.61
C ALA A 259 2.45 2.63 -9.74
N VAL A 260 1.97 3.80 -10.15
CA VAL A 260 0.89 3.96 -11.15
C VAL A 260 1.29 4.77 -12.38
N CYS A 261 2.39 5.50 -12.30
CA CYS A 261 2.93 6.32 -13.39
C CYS A 261 4.45 6.13 -13.50
N PRO A 262 5.00 5.71 -14.65
CA PRO A 262 6.45 5.53 -14.83
C PRO A 262 7.20 6.86 -15.04
N ASN A 263 6.52 7.96 -15.36
CA ASN A 263 7.11 9.24 -15.71
C ASN A 263 6.95 10.24 -14.55
N VAL A 264 7.69 10.04 -13.49
CA VAL A 264 7.69 10.89 -12.29
C VAL A 264 9.01 11.62 -12.15
N GLU A 265 8.95 12.95 -12.16
CA GLU A 265 10.09 13.83 -11.88
C GLU A 265 9.92 14.45 -10.49
N LEU A 266 10.92 14.31 -9.65
CA LEU A 266 10.95 14.84 -8.30
C LEU A 266 11.88 16.06 -8.23
N VAL A 267 11.39 17.17 -7.68
CA VAL A 267 12.20 18.32 -7.30
C VAL A 267 12.11 18.52 -5.80
N THR A 268 13.22 18.34 -5.11
CA THR A 268 13.21 18.38 -3.64
C THR A 268 14.44 19.07 -3.07
N MET A 269 14.32 19.56 -1.83
CA MET A 269 15.40 20.19 -1.10
C MET A 269 16.06 19.21 -0.13
N ILE A 270 17.38 19.24 -0.10
CA ILE A 270 18.23 18.56 0.88
C ILE A 270 19.33 19.50 1.39
N GLY A 271 20.01 19.13 2.47
CA GLY A 271 21.23 19.83 2.93
C GLY A 271 22.36 19.75 1.90
N ASP A 272 23.27 20.72 1.96
CA ASP A 272 24.40 20.76 1.01
C ASP A 272 25.46 19.69 1.37
N PRO A 273 25.80 18.77 0.47
CA PRO A 273 26.88 17.81 0.67
C PRO A 273 28.23 18.49 0.95
N ALA A 274 28.48 19.69 0.39
CA ALA A 274 29.68 20.46 0.66
C ALA A 274 29.74 20.98 2.09
N ALA A 275 28.58 21.14 2.75
CA ALA A 275 28.47 21.47 4.19
C ALA A 275 28.44 20.22 5.09
N GLY A 276 28.62 19.02 4.55
CA GLY A 276 28.70 17.75 5.29
C GLY A 276 27.40 16.98 5.39
N ASP A 277 26.34 17.36 4.65
CA ASP A 277 25.12 16.56 4.58
C ASP A 277 25.30 15.40 3.59
N ASN A 278 25.15 14.17 4.06
CA ASN A 278 25.41 12.95 3.29
C ASN A 278 24.11 12.16 2.97
N GLN A 279 22.94 12.82 2.96
CA GLN A 279 21.65 12.14 2.81
C GLN A 279 21.31 11.78 1.34
N GLU A 280 21.97 12.38 0.37
CA GLU A 280 21.66 12.18 -1.06
C GLU A 280 21.76 10.71 -1.49
N ASP A 281 22.81 10.00 -1.09
CA ASP A 281 23.01 8.59 -1.44
C ASP A 281 21.90 7.70 -0.82
N LEU A 282 21.52 7.98 0.44
CA LEU A 282 20.42 7.30 1.10
C LEU A 282 19.11 7.51 0.32
N ILE A 283 18.83 8.75 -0.09
CA ILE A 283 17.62 9.10 -0.81
C ILE A 283 17.59 8.40 -2.17
N ARG A 284 18.67 8.52 -2.96
CA ARG A 284 18.77 7.86 -4.29
C ARG A 284 18.57 6.35 -4.21
N LYS A 285 19.13 5.71 -3.17
CA LYS A 285 18.97 4.26 -2.93
C LYS A 285 17.51 3.87 -2.60
N ASN A 286 16.75 4.77 -2.00
CA ASN A 286 15.36 4.52 -1.58
C ASN A 286 14.32 5.03 -2.59
N LEU A 287 14.73 5.69 -3.68
CA LEU A 287 13.82 6.09 -4.76
C LEU A 287 13.43 4.88 -5.62
N ALA A 288 12.19 4.88 -6.07
CA ALA A 288 11.74 3.95 -7.10
C ALA A 288 12.57 4.16 -8.39
N PRO A 289 12.96 3.09 -9.11
CA PRO A 289 13.87 3.20 -10.26
C PRO A 289 13.38 4.10 -11.41
N SER A 290 12.07 4.34 -11.48
CA SER A 290 11.43 5.21 -12.50
C SER A 290 11.33 6.67 -12.08
N VAL A 291 11.73 7.04 -10.87
CA VAL A 291 11.69 8.44 -10.40
C VAL A 291 12.99 9.14 -10.75
N ASP A 292 12.90 10.20 -11.56
CA ASP A 292 14.02 11.10 -11.83
C ASP A 292 14.05 12.23 -10.78
N ALA A 293 15.14 12.32 -10.01
CA ALA A 293 15.24 13.27 -8.89
C ALA A 293 16.27 14.36 -9.14
N THR A 294 15.82 15.60 -8.98
CA THR A 294 16.65 16.82 -8.97
C THR A 294 16.66 17.40 -7.56
N PHE A 295 17.85 17.62 -7.01
CA PHE A 295 18.05 18.17 -5.68
C PHE A 295 18.37 19.66 -5.72
N VAL A 296 17.71 20.40 -4.83
CA VAL A 296 18.03 21.79 -4.49
C VAL A 296 18.78 21.75 -3.16
N TYR A 297 19.99 22.30 -3.10
CA TYR A 297 20.82 22.25 -1.92
C TYR A 297 20.60 23.49 -1.03
N ARG A 298 20.30 23.25 0.24
CA ARG A 298 20.29 24.28 1.28
C ARG A 298 21.72 24.54 1.72
N PRO A 299 22.29 25.74 1.51
CA PRO A 299 23.70 26.01 1.84
C PRO A 299 24.02 25.96 3.34
N SER A 300 23.03 26.26 4.18
CA SER A 300 23.15 26.20 5.65
C SER A 300 21.98 25.41 6.22
N GLY A 301 22.26 24.47 7.05
CA GLY A 301 21.24 23.59 7.65
C GLY A 301 21.20 22.19 7.03
N PRO A 302 20.76 21.22 7.80
CA PRO A 302 20.71 19.82 7.39
C PRO A 302 19.48 19.53 6.51
N THR A 303 19.49 18.38 5.83
CA THR A 303 18.25 17.73 5.37
C THR A 303 17.34 17.51 6.59
N VAL A 304 16.05 17.83 6.43
CA VAL A 304 15.08 17.67 7.54
C VAL A 304 15.07 16.22 7.99
N GLN A 305 15.34 15.99 9.28
CA GLN A 305 15.30 14.68 9.92
C GLN A 305 14.35 14.68 11.11
N LYS A 306 13.47 13.68 11.16
CA LYS A 306 12.55 13.40 12.26
C LYS A 306 12.94 12.07 12.90
N THR A 307 13.58 12.13 14.08
CA THR A 307 13.97 10.94 14.83
C THR A 307 12.87 10.58 15.81
N ARG A 308 12.24 9.40 15.62
CA ARG A 308 11.20 8.87 16.50
C ARG A 308 11.74 7.75 17.35
N PHE A 309 11.55 7.85 18.66
CA PHE A 309 11.87 6.78 19.61
C PHE A 309 10.64 5.89 19.75
N VAL A 310 10.81 4.61 19.40
CA VAL A 310 9.71 3.67 19.17
C VAL A 310 9.85 2.45 20.07
N GLU A 311 8.81 2.13 20.83
CA GLU A 311 8.70 0.85 21.51
C GLU A 311 8.28 -0.21 20.46
N PRO A 312 9.10 -1.29 20.27
CA PRO A 312 8.96 -2.16 19.09
C PRO A 312 7.75 -3.08 19.11
N THR A 313 7.24 -3.48 20.31
CA THR A 313 6.17 -4.48 20.42
C THR A 313 4.88 -4.04 19.72
N TYR A 314 4.53 -2.74 19.82
CA TYR A 314 3.33 -2.16 19.23
C TYR A 314 3.64 -1.00 18.29
N VAL A 315 4.90 -0.81 17.91
CA VAL A 315 5.38 0.34 17.11
C VAL A 315 4.93 1.67 17.73
N ARG A 316 4.92 1.73 19.09
CA ARG A 316 4.42 2.88 19.83
C ARG A 316 5.49 3.97 19.89
N LYS A 317 5.21 5.12 19.29
CA LYS A 317 6.08 6.30 19.34
C LYS A 317 6.00 6.93 20.73
N LEU A 318 7.15 7.10 21.37
CA LEU A 318 7.28 7.68 22.71
C LEU A 318 7.44 9.20 22.63
N PHE A 319 8.36 9.66 21.81
CA PHE A 319 8.62 11.07 21.50
C PHE A 319 9.42 11.16 20.20
N GLU A 320 9.55 12.37 19.67
CA GLU A 320 10.35 12.63 18.48
C GLU A 320 11.24 13.86 18.64
N ILE A 321 12.35 13.88 17.91
CA ILE A 321 13.31 14.97 17.84
C ILE A 321 13.41 15.43 16.40
N TYR A 322 13.30 16.74 16.17
CA TYR A 322 13.49 17.35 14.86
C TYR A 322 14.90 17.91 14.74
N HIS A 323 15.59 17.55 13.67
CA HIS A 323 16.84 18.15 13.25
C HIS A 323 16.59 18.82 11.90
N MET A 324 16.41 20.13 11.89
CA MET A 324 16.01 20.89 10.71
C MET A 324 16.36 22.36 10.85
N ASP A 325 16.46 23.04 9.73
CA ASP A 325 16.37 24.49 9.58
C ASP A 325 15.17 24.75 8.65
N ASP A 326 14.14 25.40 9.15
CA ASP A 326 12.90 25.73 8.42
C ASP A 326 12.84 27.20 7.99
N THR A 327 13.95 27.92 8.07
CA THR A 327 14.05 29.30 7.56
C THR A 327 13.98 29.32 6.03
N ALA A 328 13.56 30.45 5.46
CA ALA A 328 13.50 30.63 4.02
C ALA A 328 14.88 30.44 3.38
N LEU A 329 14.91 29.81 2.19
CA LEU A 329 16.14 29.69 1.39
C LEU A 329 16.71 31.05 1.00
N PRO A 330 18.04 31.21 0.85
CA PRO A 330 18.64 32.41 0.28
C PRO A 330 18.07 32.75 -1.09
N ARG A 331 17.92 34.03 -1.41
CA ARG A 331 17.28 34.50 -2.66
C ARG A 331 17.86 33.88 -3.92
N ASN A 332 19.20 33.80 -4.00
CA ASN A 332 19.88 33.21 -5.15
C ASN A 332 19.54 31.73 -5.34
N VAL A 333 19.35 30.97 -4.25
CA VAL A 333 18.94 29.57 -4.30
C VAL A 333 17.47 29.46 -4.73
N GLN A 334 16.60 30.33 -4.18
CA GLN A 334 15.20 30.40 -4.59
C GLN A 334 15.03 30.76 -6.07
N ASP A 335 15.79 31.72 -6.58
CA ASP A 335 15.73 32.14 -7.99
C ASP A 335 16.20 31.00 -8.92
N SER A 336 17.27 30.31 -8.55
CA SER A 336 17.74 29.11 -9.29
C SER A 336 16.73 27.98 -9.25
N PHE A 337 16.11 27.74 -8.08
CA PHE A 337 15.06 26.75 -7.90
C PHE A 337 13.83 27.06 -8.78
N ARG A 338 13.35 28.30 -8.76
CA ARG A 338 12.21 28.72 -9.60
C ARG A 338 12.48 28.57 -11.09
N GLY A 339 13.71 28.92 -11.55
CA GLY A 339 14.11 28.71 -12.94
C GLY A 339 14.08 27.23 -13.34
N LEU A 340 14.69 26.36 -12.53
CA LEU A 340 14.65 24.92 -12.71
C LEU A 340 13.22 24.35 -12.72
N LEU A 341 12.37 24.84 -11.80
CA LEU A 341 11.00 24.39 -11.68
C LEU A 341 10.16 24.80 -12.90
N SER A 342 10.30 26.04 -13.38
CA SER A 342 9.60 26.53 -14.58
C SER A 342 9.89 25.66 -15.81
N ASP A 343 11.13 25.24 -16.02
CA ASP A 343 11.50 24.36 -17.15
C ASP A 343 10.78 23.01 -17.08
N LYS A 344 10.58 22.46 -15.87
CA LYS A 344 9.89 21.18 -15.66
C LYS A 344 8.36 21.32 -15.76
N LEU A 345 7.81 22.42 -15.26
CA LEU A 345 6.35 22.70 -15.30
C LEU A 345 5.83 22.77 -16.73
N ALA A 346 6.63 23.29 -17.67
CA ALA A 346 6.25 23.44 -19.08
C ALA A 346 5.90 22.10 -19.78
N GLN A 347 6.31 20.98 -19.23
CA GLN A 347 6.07 19.65 -19.81
C GLN A 347 5.20 18.75 -18.92
N ALA A 348 4.80 19.21 -17.74
CA ALA A 348 4.03 18.44 -16.77
C ALA A 348 2.53 18.45 -17.08
N ASP A 349 1.90 17.27 -17.10
CA ASP A 349 0.45 17.13 -17.12
C ASP A 349 -0.16 17.35 -15.72
N LEU A 350 0.61 17.02 -14.68
CA LEU A 350 0.23 17.14 -13.27
C LEU A 350 1.43 17.59 -12.43
N VAL A 351 1.21 18.60 -11.62
CA VAL A 351 2.14 19.05 -10.58
C VAL A 351 1.59 18.71 -9.21
N VAL A 352 2.33 17.90 -8.46
CA VAL A 352 1.98 17.44 -7.10
C VAL A 352 2.87 18.17 -6.10
N VAL A 353 2.26 19.02 -5.27
CA VAL A 353 2.98 19.80 -4.27
C VAL A 353 2.75 19.24 -2.89
N CYS A 354 3.85 18.89 -2.21
CA CYS A 354 3.88 18.44 -0.82
C CYS A 354 4.56 19.53 0.02
N ASP A 355 3.75 20.46 0.54
CA ASP A 355 4.22 21.62 1.29
C ASP A 355 4.22 21.31 2.80
N PHE A 356 5.36 20.88 3.32
CA PHE A 356 5.56 20.60 4.74
C PHE A 356 5.95 21.85 5.55
N GLY A 357 6.17 23.00 4.88
CA GLY A 357 6.51 24.27 5.52
C GLY A 357 7.93 24.32 6.11
N HIS A 358 8.88 23.65 5.47
CA HIS A 358 10.29 23.65 5.87
C HIS A 358 11.15 24.61 5.02
N GLY A 359 10.55 25.68 4.48
CA GLY A 359 11.26 26.82 3.87
C GLY A 359 11.62 26.68 2.38
N MET A 360 11.27 25.57 1.71
CA MET A 360 11.51 25.40 0.28
C MET A 360 10.51 26.20 -0.58
N ILE A 361 9.23 26.15 -0.20
CA ILE A 361 8.12 26.73 -0.98
C ILE A 361 7.75 28.09 -0.37
N ASP A 362 8.27 29.15 -0.95
CA ASP A 362 7.95 30.55 -0.59
C ASP A 362 6.81 31.11 -1.45
N ALA A 363 6.39 32.35 -1.17
CA ALA A 363 5.33 33.02 -1.90
C ALA A 363 5.63 33.11 -3.41
N GLY A 364 6.87 33.42 -3.79
CA GLY A 364 7.25 33.50 -5.20
C GLY A 364 7.19 32.15 -5.92
N THR A 365 7.49 31.04 -5.19
CA THR A 365 7.33 29.68 -5.72
C THR A 365 5.85 29.30 -5.85
N VAL A 366 5.01 29.68 -4.88
CA VAL A 366 3.55 29.51 -4.96
C VAL A 366 2.99 30.23 -6.18
N ASP A 367 3.37 31.49 -6.41
CA ASP A 367 2.93 32.27 -7.57
C ASP A 367 3.32 31.62 -8.88
N LEU A 368 4.56 31.09 -8.98
CA LEU A 368 5.04 30.35 -10.15
C LEU A 368 4.20 29.10 -10.41
N LEU A 369 3.99 28.27 -9.37
CA LEU A 369 3.20 27.04 -9.45
C LEU A 369 1.77 27.33 -9.91
N GLN A 370 1.12 28.33 -9.32
CA GLN A 370 -0.25 28.72 -9.66
C GLN A 370 -0.38 29.26 -11.08
N LYS A 371 0.66 29.89 -11.62
CA LYS A 371 0.68 30.48 -12.96
C LYS A 371 1.00 29.47 -14.04
N GLU A 372 1.93 28.54 -13.80
CA GLU A 372 2.53 27.72 -14.86
C GLU A 372 2.10 26.25 -14.84
N ALA A 373 1.59 25.74 -13.72
CA ALA A 373 1.10 24.36 -13.67
C ALA A 373 -0.14 24.18 -14.55
N ALA A 374 -0.14 23.19 -15.44
CA ALA A 374 -1.29 22.80 -16.24
C ALA A 374 -2.42 22.21 -15.36
N PHE A 375 -2.06 21.41 -14.37
CA PHE A 375 -2.92 20.93 -13.29
C PHE A 375 -2.13 20.97 -11.98
N LEU A 376 -2.60 21.73 -11.00
CA LEU A 376 -1.95 21.92 -9.70
C LEU A 376 -2.67 21.14 -8.60
N ALA A 377 -2.05 20.10 -8.06
CA ALA A 377 -2.52 19.37 -6.89
C ALA A 377 -1.67 19.76 -5.67
N VAL A 378 -2.31 20.13 -4.57
CA VAL A 378 -1.64 20.67 -3.38
C VAL A 378 -2.03 19.89 -2.13
N ASN A 379 -1.03 19.51 -1.35
CA ASN A 379 -1.19 19.08 0.03
C ASN A 379 -0.31 19.97 0.90
N VAL A 380 -0.94 20.70 1.84
CA VAL A 380 -0.24 21.53 2.83
C VAL A 380 -0.34 20.81 4.16
N GLN A 381 0.79 20.51 4.76
CA GLN A 381 0.84 19.81 6.04
C GLN A 381 1.33 20.72 7.17
N SER A 382 0.68 20.59 8.32
CA SER A 382 1.12 21.19 9.57
C SER A 382 1.82 20.13 10.43
N ASN A 383 2.92 20.51 11.06
CA ASN A 383 3.67 19.69 12.00
C ASN A 383 3.88 20.43 13.33
N ALA A 384 4.48 19.80 14.31
CA ALA A 384 4.66 20.38 15.64
C ALA A 384 5.48 21.70 15.64
N GLY A 385 6.35 21.89 14.65
CA GLY A 385 7.19 23.10 14.53
C GLY A 385 6.47 24.28 13.86
N ASN A 386 5.45 24.02 13.02
CA ASN A 386 4.82 25.08 12.23
C ASN A 386 3.27 25.10 12.30
N ILE A 387 2.69 24.47 13.32
CA ILE A 387 1.25 24.43 13.49
C ILE A 387 0.63 25.85 13.49
N GLY A 388 -0.33 26.08 12.59
CA GLY A 388 -0.98 27.38 12.40
C GLY A 388 -0.19 28.39 11.54
N TYR A 389 1.04 28.08 11.11
CA TYR A 389 1.86 28.95 10.26
C TYR A 389 1.90 28.47 8.80
N ASN A 390 1.82 27.18 8.55
CA ASN A 390 1.74 26.61 7.20
C ASN A 390 0.32 26.12 6.94
N LEU A 391 -0.49 26.93 6.28
CA LEU A 391 -1.91 26.69 6.05
C LEU A 391 -2.23 26.76 4.55
N ILE A 392 -3.38 26.20 4.18
CA ILE A 392 -3.84 26.12 2.79
C ILE A 392 -4.12 27.49 2.15
N ASP A 393 -4.44 28.52 2.92
CA ASP A 393 -4.67 29.89 2.46
C ASP A 393 -3.40 30.57 1.91
N LYS A 394 -2.25 29.91 2.00
CA LYS A 394 -1.03 30.25 1.26
C LYS A 394 -1.22 30.16 -0.25
N TYR A 395 -2.13 29.29 -0.72
CA TYR A 395 -2.48 29.09 -2.12
C TYR A 395 -3.82 29.77 -2.44
N SER A 396 -3.81 30.76 -3.34
CA SER A 396 -5.05 31.43 -3.76
C SER A 396 -5.88 30.58 -4.73
N ARG A 397 -5.23 29.70 -5.52
CA ARG A 397 -5.88 28.76 -6.44
C ARG A 397 -5.10 27.44 -6.59
N CYS A 398 -5.85 26.37 -6.85
CA CYS A 398 -5.32 25.08 -7.33
C CYS A 398 -6.44 24.29 -8.01
N ASP A 399 -6.11 23.16 -8.64
CA ASP A 399 -7.10 22.31 -9.30
C ASP A 399 -7.58 21.17 -8.39
N PHE A 400 -6.73 20.74 -7.47
CA PHE A 400 -7.05 19.75 -6.44
C PHE A 400 -6.33 20.06 -5.13
N MET A 401 -7.05 19.94 -4.02
CA MET A 401 -6.49 20.12 -2.68
C MET A 401 -6.90 18.97 -1.74
N CYS A 402 -5.90 18.40 -1.09
CA CYS A 402 -6.10 17.37 -0.07
C CYS A 402 -5.48 17.82 1.24
N VAL A 403 -6.25 17.81 2.34
CA VAL A 403 -5.80 18.22 3.68
C VAL A 403 -6.40 17.32 4.75
N ASP A 404 -5.75 17.25 5.91
CA ASP A 404 -6.31 16.58 7.10
C ASP A 404 -7.41 17.43 7.76
N ALA A 405 -8.31 16.78 8.49
CA ALA A 405 -9.41 17.43 9.20
C ALA A 405 -8.95 18.49 10.22
N MET A 406 -7.79 18.29 10.85
CA MET A 406 -7.22 19.27 11.77
C MET A 406 -6.68 20.50 11.02
N GLU A 407 -5.97 20.28 9.93
CA GLU A 407 -5.44 21.33 9.04
C GLU A 407 -6.58 22.15 8.42
N ALA A 408 -7.63 21.48 7.96
CA ALA A 408 -8.83 22.14 7.44
C ALA A 408 -9.50 23.04 8.51
N ARG A 409 -9.63 22.56 9.75
CA ARG A 409 -10.18 23.36 10.86
C ARG A 409 -9.27 24.53 11.26
N LEU A 410 -7.95 24.34 11.20
CA LEU A 410 -6.99 25.43 11.42
C LEU A 410 -7.13 26.52 10.36
N ALA A 411 -7.22 26.13 9.08
CA ALA A 411 -7.39 27.08 7.98
C ALA A 411 -8.66 27.90 8.11
N VAL A 412 -9.80 27.29 8.44
CA VAL A 412 -11.07 28.01 8.68
C VAL A 412 -11.17 28.66 10.07
N ARG A 413 -10.13 28.53 10.91
CA ARG A 413 -10.02 29.08 12.29
C ARG A 413 -11.19 28.70 13.19
N ASP A 414 -11.69 27.46 13.02
CA ASP A 414 -12.81 26.93 13.80
C ASP A 414 -12.60 25.43 14.09
N LYS A 415 -12.14 25.12 15.31
CA LYS A 415 -11.84 23.76 15.75
C LYS A 415 -13.07 22.84 15.85
N HIS A 416 -14.27 23.41 15.85
CA HIS A 416 -15.54 22.69 15.99
C HIS A 416 -16.32 22.59 14.67
N ALA A 417 -15.83 23.20 13.61
CA ALA A 417 -16.49 23.17 12.31
C ALA A 417 -16.72 21.73 11.81
N GLY A 418 -17.93 21.47 11.32
CA GLY A 418 -18.30 20.19 10.72
C GLY A 418 -17.62 20.01 9.35
N LEU A 419 -17.04 18.83 9.09
CA LEU A 419 -16.31 18.56 7.85
C LEU A 419 -17.19 18.69 6.59
N PRO A 420 -18.49 18.32 6.58
CA PRO A 420 -19.37 18.61 5.45
C PRO A 420 -19.44 20.11 5.10
N ASP A 421 -19.59 20.99 6.11
CA ASP A 421 -19.62 22.43 5.92
C ASP A 421 -18.26 22.98 5.44
N ILE A 422 -17.17 22.45 6.00
CA ILE A 422 -15.82 22.82 5.60
C ILE A 422 -15.60 22.54 4.11
N VAL A 423 -15.86 21.30 3.66
CA VAL A 423 -15.53 20.88 2.29
C VAL A 423 -16.46 21.50 1.22
N THR A 424 -17.69 21.86 1.60
CA THR A 424 -18.67 22.40 0.64
C THR A 424 -18.68 23.92 0.53
N ARG A 425 -18.36 24.63 1.63
CA ARG A 425 -18.48 26.10 1.70
C ARG A 425 -17.18 26.77 2.12
N ARG A 426 -16.63 26.42 3.28
CA ARG A 426 -15.56 27.22 3.91
C ARG A 426 -14.22 27.14 3.19
N LEU A 427 -13.81 25.95 2.69
CA LEU A 427 -12.58 25.81 1.91
C LEU A 427 -12.70 26.49 0.53
N PRO A 428 -13.82 26.34 -0.22
CA PRO A 428 -14.03 27.10 -1.45
C PRO A 428 -14.03 28.64 -1.27
N ASP A 429 -14.40 29.13 -0.08
CA ASP A 429 -14.32 30.58 0.23
C ASP A 429 -12.88 31.05 0.46
N LEU A 430 -11.95 30.16 0.83
CA LEU A 430 -10.54 30.47 1.09
C LEU A 430 -9.65 30.30 -0.14
N VAL A 431 -9.91 29.28 -0.96
CA VAL A 431 -9.06 28.89 -2.09
C VAL A 431 -9.94 28.63 -3.31
N ASP A 432 -9.60 29.24 -4.43
CA ASP A 432 -10.24 28.94 -5.72
C ASP A 432 -9.84 27.53 -6.17
N CYS A 433 -10.59 26.56 -5.70
CA CYS A 433 -10.40 25.15 -6.02
C CYS A 433 -11.75 24.44 -6.09
N ARG A 434 -11.93 23.60 -7.11
CA ARG A 434 -13.17 22.85 -7.30
C ARG A 434 -13.16 21.49 -6.61
N ASN A 435 -11.98 20.92 -6.46
CA ASN A 435 -11.80 19.56 -6.02
C ASN A 435 -11.08 19.52 -4.65
N PHE A 436 -11.89 19.39 -3.58
CA PHE A 436 -11.37 19.25 -2.21
C PHE A 436 -11.60 17.85 -1.67
N ILE A 437 -10.59 17.30 -1.00
CA ILE A 437 -10.71 16.13 -0.13
C ILE A 437 -10.19 16.49 1.25
N VAL A 438 -11.01 16.23 2.27
CA VAL A 438 -10.60 16.35 3.68
C VAL A 438 -10.51 14.96 4.29
N THR A 439 -9.30 14.52 4.61
CA THR A 439 -9.07 13.22 5.26
C THR A 439 -9.41 13.28 6.75
N HIS A 440 -9.93 12.19 7.31
CA HIS A 440 -10.34 12.10 8.72
C HIS A 440 -9.90 10.77 9.36
N GLY A 441 -8.71 10.34 9.07
CA GLY A 441 -8.09 9.15 9.64
C GLY A 441 -8.98 7.90 9.52
N ARG A 442 -9.33 7.28 10.64
CA ARG A 442 -10.17 6.06 10.66
C ARG A 442 -11.60 6.26 10.16
N SER A 443 -12.08 7.50 10.11
CA SER A 443 -13.42 7.82 9.59
C SER A 443 -13.43 7.98 8.06
N GLY A 444 -12.29 7.83 7.38
CA GLY A 444 -12.18 7.96 5.94
C GLY A 444 -11.94 9.38 5.47
N CYS A 445 -12.70 9.88 4.49
CA CYS A 445 -12.55 11.25 4.00
C CYS A 445 -13.89 11.85 3.58
N TYR A 446 -13.92 13.17 3.48
CA TYR A 446 -15.06 13.94 2.99
C TYR A 446 -14.71 14.60 1.65
N VAL A 447 -15.61 14.47 0.69
CA VAL A 447 -15.51 15.09 -0.64
C VAL A 447 -16.75 15.89 -0.95
N ARG A 448 -16.61 16.93 -1.76
CA ARG A 448 -17.75 17.67 -2.30
C ARG A 448 -18.40 16.87 -3.45
N LYS A 449 -19.73 16.79 -3.45
CA LYS A 449 -20.52 16.20 -4.54
C LYS A 449 -21.77 17.06 -4.79
N GLY A 450 -21.78 17.78 -5.92
CA GLY A 450 -22.80 18.81 -6.16
C GLY A 450 -22.78 19.88 -5.07
N ASP A 451 -23.93 20.16 -4.46
CA ASP A 451 -24.06 21.11 -3.36
C ASP A 451 -23.85 20.49 -1.97
N GLY A 452 -23.64 19.18 -1.90
CA GLY A 452 -23.45 18.43 -0.66
C GLY A 452 -22.05 17.87 -0.47
N ALA A 453 -21.87 17.17 0.65
CA ALA A 453 -20.66 16.39 0.96
C ALA A 453 -20.98 14.91 1.06
N VAL A 454 -20.07 14.08 0.58
CA VAL A 454 -20.10 12.62 0.75
C VAL A 454 -18.96 12.21 1.66
N CYS A 455 -19.26 11.35 2.64
CA CYS A 455 -18.25 10.67 3.44
C CYS A 455 -17.91 9.34 2.78
N ILE A 456 -16.66 9.16 2.40
CA ILE A 456 -16.13 7.90 1.90
C ILE A 456 -15.45 7.20 3.08
N PRO A 457 -15.95 6.05 3.53
CA PRO A 457 -15.43 5.37 4.71
C PRO A 457 -14.01 4.85 4.51
N SER A 458 -13.28 4.68 5.60
CA SER A 458 -11.99 4.00 5.58
C SER A 458 -12.16 2.50 5.37
N PHE A 459 -11.24 1.89 4.62
CA PHE A 459 -11.24 0.44 4.36
C PHE A 459 -10.11 -0.28 5.10
N GLY A 460 -9.39 0.43 5.99
CA GLY A 460 -8.25 -0.11 6.72
C GLY A 460 -8.63 -1.20 7.73
N GLY A 461 -7.74 -2.19 7.88
CA GLY A 461 -7.80 -3.23 8.90
C GLY A 461 -6.97 -2.87 10.15
N ALA A 462 -6.17 -3.83 10.63
CA ALA A 462 -5.25 -3.61 11.74
C ALA A 462 -4.20 -2.54 11.38
N VAL A 463 -4.00 -1.59 12.29
CA VAL A 463 -3.03 -0.50 12.10
C VAL A 463 -1.71 -0.92 12.70
N VAL A 464 -0.67 -1.00 11.88
CA VAL A 464 0.71 -1.23 12.27
C VAL A 464 1.41 0.11 12.49
N ASP A 465 1.36 0.99 11.48
CA ASP A 465 1.93 2.33 11.54
C ASP A 465 1.10 3.31 10.70
N THR A 466 0.88 4.53 11.21
CA THR A 466 0.10 5.56 10.51
C THR A 466 0.96 6.54 9.72
N VAL A 467 2.29 6.51 9.87
CA VAL A 467 3.19 7.44 9.18
C VAL A 467 3.14 7.22 7.66
N GLY A 468 2.96 8.30 6.91
CA GLY A 468 2.88 8.29 5.46
C GLY A 468 1.54 7.80 4.89
N ALA A 469 0.50 7.56 5.71
CA ALA A 469 -0.83 7.19 5.22
C ALA A 469 -1.48 8.34 4.44
N GLY A 470 -1.36 9.58 4.93
CA GLY A 470 -1.81 10.80 4.24
C GLY A 470 -1.05 11.03 2.92
N ASP A 471 0.26 10.80 2.94
CA ASP A 471 1.12 10.95 1.75
C ASP A 471 0.74 9.90 0.68
N ALA A 472 0.49 8.66 1.07
CA ALA A 472 0.01 7.62 0.15
C ALA A 472 -1.41 7.93 -0.37
N PHE A 473 -2.29 8.44 0.48
CA PHE A 473 -3.62 8.91 0.08
C PHE A 473 -3.51 9.99 -1.00
N PHE A 474 -2.75 11.04 -0.74
CA PHE A 474 -2.57 12.16 -1.66
C PHE A 474 -1.89 11.73 -2.97
N ALA A 475 -0.84 10.90 -2.90
CA ALA A 475 -0.13 10.39 -4.05
C ALA A 475 -1.04 9.65 -5.05
N LEU A 476 -2.09 8.97 -4.57
CA LEU A 476 -2.99 8.23 -5.46
C LEU A 476 -4.27 8.99 -5.80
N SER A 477 -4.74 9.89 -4.94
CA SER A 477 -5.95 10.69 -5.21
C SER A 477 -5.69 11.81 -6.23
N ALA A 478 -4.55 12.50 -6.15
CA ALA A 478 -4.22 13.61 -7.04
C ALA A 478 -4.21 13.22 -8.53
N PRO A 479 -3.51 12.15 -8.96
CA PRO A 479 -3.53 11.76 -10.36
C PRO A 479 -4.90 11.25 -10.83
N CYS A 480 -5.75 10.71 -9.96
CA CYS A 480 -7.12 10.33 -10.32
C CYS A 480 -7.93 11.55 -10.78
N VAL A 481 -7.87 12.66 -10.01
CA VAL A 481 -8.58 13.90 -10.39
C VAL A 481 -7.99 14.49 -11.67
N ALA A 482 -6.66 14.55 -11.80
CA ALA A 482 -5.99 15.02 -13.02
C ALA A 482 -6.35 14.18 -14.25
N ALA A 483 -6.57 12.87 -14.08
CA ALA A 483 -7.04 11.97 -15.15
C ALA A 483 -8.54 12.12 -15.46
N GLY A 484 -9.25 13.05 -14.81
CA GLY A 484 -10.67 13.34 -15.03
C GLY A 484 -11.64 12.48 -14.23
N ALA A 485 -11.18 11.77 -13.20
CA ALA A 485 -12.05 11.12 -12.23
C ALA A 485 -12.68 12.18 -11.28
N ASP A 486 -13.84 11.88 -10.74
CA ASP A 486 -14.45 12.72 -9.70
C ASP A 486 -13.76 12.54 -8.34
N CYS A 487 -14.04 13.44 -7.41
CA CYS A 487 -13.48 13.38 -6.06
C CYS A 487 -13.92 12.14 -5.27
N GLU A 488 -15.05 11.53 -5.62
CA GLU A 488 -15.51 10.31 -4.96
C GLU A 488 -14.60 9.13 -5.31
N MET A 489 -14.27 8.94 -6.58
CA MET A 489 -13.29 7.94 -7.01
C MET A 489 -11.90 8.24 -6.46
N ALA A 490 -11.46 9.50 -6.50
CA ALA A 490 -10.17 9.91 -5.97
C ALA A 490 -10.05 9.63 -4.46
N GLY A 491 -11.10 9.95 -3.69
CA GLY A 491 -11.17 9.66 -2.26
C GLY A 491 -11.21 8.16 -1.94
N PHE A 492 -11.94 7.37 -2.75
CA PHE A 492 -11.95 5.92 -2.62
C PHE A 492 -10.54 5.33 -2.83
N VAL A 493 -9.87 5.71 -3.92
CA VAL A 493 -8.52 5.24 -4.25
C VAL A 493 -7.50 5.70 -3.20
N GLY A 494 -7.62 6.94 -2.72
CA GLY A 494 -6.83 7.46 -1.61
C GLY A 494 -7.02 6.65 -0.32
N ASN A 495 -8.26 6.32 0.06
CA ASN A 495 -8.55 5.46 1.21
C ASN A 495 -7.99 4.04 1.04
N VAL A 496 -8.00 3.47 -0.16
CA VAL A 496 -7.34 2.19 -0.47
C VAL A 496 -5.83 2.30 -0.27
N ALA A 497 -5.20 3.35 -0.78
CA ALA A 497 -3.77 3.59 -0.59
C ALA A 497 -3.41 3.73 0.89
N GLY A 498 -4.16 4.54 1.64
CA GLY A 498 -4.01 4.68 3.09
C GLY A 498 -4.18 3.35 3.83
N ALA A 499 -5.19 2.55 3.44
CA ALA A 499 -5.47 1.25 4.05
C ALA A 499 -4.34 0.23 3.84
N ILE A 500 -3.70 0.21 2.68
CA ILE A 500 -2.51 -0.62 2.43
C ILE A 500 -1.33 -0.08 3.25
N LYS A 501 -1.13 1.23 3.25
CA LYS A 501 0.02 1.89 3.88
C LYS A 501 0.07 1.72 5.39
N ILE A 502 -1.06 1.76 6.10
CA ILE A 502 -1.09 1.56 7.56
C ILE A 502 -0.65 0.16 8.02
N GLY A 503 -0.57 -0.81 7.11
CA GLY A 503 0.02 -2.13 7.35
C GLY A 503 1.55 -2.20 7.21
N ILE A 504 2.21 -1.08 6.87
CA ILE A 504 3.65 -1.02 6.59
C ILE A 504 4.32 -0.11 7.62
N VAL A 505 5.35 -0.60 8.30
CA VAL A 505 6.16 0.21 9.24
C VAL A 505 6.95 1.26 8.47
N GLY A 506 6.86 2.53 8.88
CA GLY A 506 7.57 3.64 8.25
C GLY A 506 7.46 3.61 6.73
N HIS A 507 8.55 3.82 6.03
CA HIS A 507 8.61 3.76 4.57
C HIS A 507 9.44 2.57 4.07
N ARG A 508 9.34 1.39 4.72
CA ARG A 508 10.07 0.16 4.33
C ARG A 508 9.84 -0.24 2.88
N ARG A 509 8.65 0.04 2.35
CA ARG A 509 8.32 -0.14 0.93
C ARG A 509 7.23 0.84 0.51
N TYR A 510 7.15 1.09 -0.77
CA TYR A 510 6.05 1.82 -1.40
C TYR A 510 5.00 0.86 -1.96
N LEU A 511 3.86 1.42 -2.36
CA LEU A 511 2.75 0.66 -2.94
C LEU A 511 3.10 0.15 -4.34
N SER A 512 2.41 -0.89 -4.79
CA SER A 512 2.49 -1.35 -6.18
C SER A 512 1.12 -1.25 -6.87
N ARG A 513 1.10 -1.03 -8.19
CA ARG A 513 -0.14 -1.01 -8.99
C ARG A 513 -0.97 -2.28 -8.76
N PHE A 514 -0.29 -3.43 -8.71
CA PHE A 514 -0.93 -4.72 -8.46
C PHE A 514 -1.67 -4.76 -7.11
N GLU A 515 -1.04 -4.31 -6.03
CA GLU A 515 -1.67 -4.30 -4.70
C GLU A 515 -2.90 -3.41 -4.69
N ILE A 516 -2.81 -2.23 -5.29
CA ILE A 516 -3.92 -1.26 -5.37
C ILE A 516 -5.09 -1.89 -6.15
N GLN A 517 -4.86 -2.40 -7.36
CA GLN A 517 -5.89 -3.05 -8.18
C GLN A 517 -6.51 -4.27 -7.46
N ARG A 518 -5.69 -5.08 -6.83
CA ARG A 518 -6.13 -6.26 -6.08
C ARG A 518 -6.99 -5.89 -4.89
N TYR A 519 -6.61 -4.83 -4.18
CA TYR A 519 -7.37 -4.33 -3.03
C TYR A 519 -8.74 -3.82 -3.48
N VAL A 520 -8.78 -2.97 -4.52
CA VAL A 520 -10.04 -2.45 -5.11
C VAL A 520 -10.94 -3.60 -5.56
N SER A 521 -10.42 -4.55 -6.36
CA SER A 521 -11.18 -5.72 -6.80
C SER A 521 -11.70 -6.58 -5.63
N THR A 522 -10.95 -6.66 -4.52
CA THR A 522 -11.38 -7.40 -3.32
C THR A 522 -12.52 -6.69 -2.58
N LEU A 523 -12.48 -5.37 -2.47
CA LEU A 523 -13.55 -4.58 -1.85
C LEU A 523 -14.86 -4.64 -2.66
N LEU A 524 -14.75 -4.69 -3.99
CA LEU A 524 -15.91 -4.71 -4.90
C LEU A 524 -16.47 -6.12 -5.16
N LYS A 525 -15.86 -7.15 -4.66
CA LYS A 525 -16.42 -8.52 -4.60
C LYS A 525 -17.31 -8.65 -3.38
#